data_0e5c9461696eb9c669789a5868be8869
#
_entry.id   0e5c9461696eb9c669789a5868be8869
#
_cell.length_a   1.000
_cell.length_b   1.000
_cell.length_c   1.000
_cell.angle_alpha   90.00
_cell.angle_beta   90.00
_cell.angle_gamma   90.00
#
_symmetry.space_group_name_H-M   'P 1'
#
loop_
_entity.id
_entity.type
_entity.pdbx_description
1 polymer ?
#
loop_
_entity_poly.entity_id
_entity_poly.type
_entity_poly.pdbx_seq_one_letter_code
_entity_poly.pdbx_strand_id
1 'polypeptide(L)'
;MREKLITVLKHLSQHCPVQQISTEQLAVAAQVSVDVVLQTLGSAENYPALIAYEQPNVTRERILCAAMTVFAHKGWQKTSLDEVAAVAGMTKGAIYWHFRNKNDLFFGLLDARLQRDISPVQNEIQAAINLAKQGKPLTAMTELFSQAWSRSAGDSAWSRLYLEVMSQAQEPEIAQRLSGLYEHIWHLSSQFVEAMQQGGLTRQDISPQTLAKLWCMIFDGVMAAAIANPNLDVRELAQQFMPILWQGLAPR
;
A
#
# COMPACT_ATOMS: atom_id res chain seq x y z
N MET A 1 -10.03 23.55 24.70
CA MET A 1 -11.31 22.83 24.91
C MET A 1 -11.66 21.98 23.71
N ARG A 2 -11.71 22.52 22.51
CA ARG A 2 -12.08 21.79 21.29
C ARG A 2 -11.20 20.56 21.03
N GLU A 3 -9.87 20.67 21.12
CA GLU A 3 -8.94 19.55 20.98
C GLU A 3 -9.19 18.43 22.01
N LYS A 4 -9.44 18.80 23.29
CA LYS A 4 -9.77 17.82 24.33
C LYS A 4 -11.01 17.02 23.97
N LEU A 5 -12.09 17.71 23.55
CA LEU A 5 -13.35 17.06 23.16
C LEU A 5 -13.18 16.14 21.97
N ILE A 6 -12.42 16.54 20.97
CA ILE A 6 -12.14 15.73 19.78
C ILE A 6 -11.29 14.50 20.14
N THR A 7 -10.30 14.64 21.01
CA THR A 7 -9.50 13.50 21.47
C THR A 7 -10.37 12.47 22.21
N VAL A 8 -11.26 12.91 23.08
CA VAL A 8 -12.20 12.01 23.78
C VAL A 8 -13.19 11.38 22.79
N LEU A 9 -13.70 12.14 21.83
CA LEU A 9 -14.59 11.61 20.80
C LEU A 9 -13.90 10.54 19.94
N LYS A 10 -12.64 10.73 19.57
CA LYS A 10 -11.81 9.73 18.89
C LYS A 10 -11.66 8.46 19.71
N HIS A 11 -11.38 8.61 20.99
CA HIS A 11 -11.24 7.45 21.90
C HIS A 11 -12.55 6.66 21.99
N LEU A 12 -13.69 7.34 22.14
CA LEU A 12 -15.00 6.69 22.16
C LEU A 12 -15.32 6.00 20.84
N SER A 13 -14.94 6.59 19.70
CA SER A 13 -15.18 6.02 18.36
C SER A 13 -14.37 4.76 18.06
N GLN A 14 -13.36 4.43 18.84
CA GLN A 14 -12.66 3.14 18.76
C GLN A 14 -13.48 1.96 19.31
N HIS A 15 -14.47 2.25 20.16
CA HIS A 15 -15.26 1.25 20.87
C HIS A 15 -16.72 1.18 20.41
N CYS A 16 -17.23 2.22 19.74
CA CYS A 16 -18.57 2.23 19.17
C CYS A 16 -18.63 3.13 17.91
N PRO A 17 -19.55 2.87 16.97
CA PRO A 17 -19.74 3.72 15.79
C PRO A 17 -20.01 5.17 16.21
N VAL A 18 -19.30 6.11 15.59
CA VAL A 18 -19.38 7.54 15.95
C VAL A 18 -20.80 8.11 15.87
N GLN A 19 -21.64 7.55 15.00
CA GLN A 19 -23.07 7.93 14.86
C GLN A 19 -23.90 7.54 16.07
N GLN A 20 -23.40 6.66 16.94
CA GLN A 20 -24.09 6.22 18.16
C GLN A 20 -23.60 6.96 19.41
N ILE A 21 -22.58 7.82 19.27
CA ILE A 21 -22.06 8.60 20.39
C ILE A 21 -22.97 9.82 20.60
N SER A 22 -23.67 9.86 21.74
CA SER A 22 -24.49 11.03 22.08
C SER A 22 -23.67 12.17 22.67
N THR A 23 -24.23 13.39 22.65
CA THR A 23 -23.59 14.57 23.24
C THR A 23 -23.38 14.39 24.74
N GLU A 24 -24.31 13.72 25.43
CA GLU A 24 -24.24 13.40 26.87
C GLU A 24 -23.08 12.42 27.14
N GLN A 25 -22.93 11.38 26.34
CA GLN A 25 -21.82 10.42 26.48
C GLN A 25 -20.46 11.11 26.34
N LEU A 26 -20.35 12.01 25.34
CA LEU A 26 -19.13 12.78 25.14
C LEU A 26 -18.87 13.74 26.28
N ALA A 27 -19.90 14.41 26.80
CA ALA A 27 -19.81 15.34 27.93
C ALA A 27 -19.31 14.63 29.18
N VAL A 28 -19.88 13.46 29.51
CA VAL A 28 -19.47 12.63 30.64
C VAL A 28 -18.01 12.17 30.49
N ALA A 29 -17.66 11.62 29.33
CA ALA A 29 -16.30 11.12 29.09
C ALA A 29 -15.25 12.23 29.10
N ALA A 30 -15.60 13.44 28.64
CA ALA A 30 -14.72 14.60 28.65
C ALA A 30 -14.72 15.37 29.98
N GLN A 31 -15.59 15.01 30.92
CA GLN A 31 -15.79 15.69 32.21
C GLN A 31 -16.13 17.18 32.02
N VAL A 32 -17.12 17.48 31.21
CA VAL A 32 -17.64 18.83 30.94
C VAL A 32 -19.15 18.80 30.89
N SER A 33 -19.81 19.97 30.88
CA SER A 33 -21.27 20.03 30.68
C SER A 33 -21.65 19.81 29.22
N VAL A 34 -22.88 19.34 29.01
CA VAL A 34 -23.46 19.17 27.65
C VAL A 34 -23.43 20.49 26.88
N ASP A 35 -23.72 21.62 27.55
CA ASP A 35 -23.69 22.95 26.91
C ASP A 35 -22.31 23.29 26.35
N VAL A 36 -21.24 22.94 27.04
CA VAL A 36 -19.87 23.15 26.57
C VAL A 36 -19.60 22.33 25.32
N VAL A 37 -20.10 21.10 25.25
CA VAL A 37 -19.96 20.26 24.07
C VAL A 37 -20.72 20.86 22.88
N LEU A 38 -22.00 21.21 23.09
CA LEU A 38 -22.85 21.82 22.07
C LEU A 38 -22.28 23.12 21.52
N GLN A 39 -21.78 23.99 22.38
CA GLN A 39 -21.16 25.27 21.97
C GLN A 39 -19.86 25.07 21.23
N THR A 40 -19.09 24.00 21.54
CA THR A 40 -17.74 23.79 20.99
C THR A 40 -17.75 22.96 19.71
N LEU A 41 -18.58 21.90 19.64
CA LEU A 41 -18.62 20.93 18.53
C LEU A 41 -19.97 20.87 17.81
N GLY A 42 -21.01 21.46 18.37
CA GLY A 42 -22.38 21.30 17.87
C GLY A 42 -23.03 19.99 18.31
N SER A 43 -24.12 19.60 17.64
CA SER A 43 -24.86 18.36 17.92
C SER A 43 -24.09 17.11 17.49
N ALA A 44 -24.52 15.95 18.04
CA ALA A 44 -23.90 14.64 17.72
C ALA A 44 -23.92 14.31 16.21
N GLU A 45 -24.83 14.87 15.43
CA GLU A 45 -24.87 14.75 13.97
C GLU A 45 -23.59 15.23 13.28
N ASN A 46 -22.86 16.17 13.89
CA ASN A 46 -21.62 16.72 13.38
C ASN A 46 -20.39 15.84 13.69
N TYR A 47 -20.48 14.90 14.62
CA TYR A 47 -19.35 14.11 15.09
C TYR A 47 -18.67 13.29 13.99
N PRO A 48 -19.38 12.64 13.06
CA PRO A 48 -18.74 11.95 11.94
C PRO A 48 -17.91 12.90 11.08
N ALA A 49 -18.42 14.11 10.80
CA ALA A 49 -17.70 15.10 10.02
C ALA A 49 -16.47 15.66 10.75
N LEU A 50 -16.57 15.87 12.07
CA LEU A 50 -15.45 16.34 12.89
C LEU A 50 -14.32 15.33 12.97
N ILE A 51 -14.64 14.04 13.15
CA ILE A 51 -13.63 12.97 13.13
C ILE A 51 -13.02 12.82 11.75
N ALA A 52 -13.82 12.85 10.69
CA ALA A 52 -13.34 12.78 9.32
C ALA A 52 -12.43 13.97 8.96
N TYR A 53 -12.77 15.18 9.40
CA TYR A 53 -11.96 16.37 9.16
C TYR A 53 -10.59 16.33 9.85
N GLU A 54 -10.53 15.77 11.07
CA GLU A 54 -9.28 15.69 11.85
C GLU A 54 -8.48 14.38 11.63
N GLN A 55 -8.99 13.46 10.83
CA GLN A 55 -8.27 12.28 10.36
C GLN A 55 -8.28 12.22 8.83
N PRO A 56 -7.56 13.12 8.15
CA PRO A 56 -7.49 13.13 6.69
C PRO A 56 -7.00 11.78 6.13
N ASN A 57 -6.20 11.04 6.89
CA ASN A 57 -5.75 9.71 6.52
C ASN A 57 -6.89 8.69 6.48
N VAL A 58 -7.79 8.67 7.47
CA VAL A 58 -8.93 7.73 7.49
C VAL A 58 -9.88 7.98 6.32
N THR A 59 -10.15 9.25 6.02
CA THR A 59 -10.99 9.62 4.86
C THR A 59 -10.30 9.23 3.55
N ARG A 60 -9.00 9.53 3.43
CA ARG A 60 -8.21 9.16 2.26
C ARG A 60 -8.16 7.64 2.08
N GLU A 61 -7.96 6.87 3.14
CA GLU A 61 -7.97 5.41 3.11
C GLU A 61 -9.34 4.84 2.69
N ARG A 62 -10.44 5.39 3.18
CA ARG A 62 -11.79 4.99 2.74
C ARG A 62 -12.00 5.22 1.25
N ILE A 63 -11.53 6.35 0.72
CA ILE A 63 -11.58 6.64 -0.71
C ILE A 63 -10.74 5.63 -1.48
N LEU A 64 -9.52 5.32 -1.01
CA LEU A 64 -8.64 4.36 -1.64
C LEU A 64 -9.23 2.94 -1.65
N CYS A 65 -9.86 2.49 -0.55
CA CYS A 65 -10.56 1.21 -0.49
C CYS A 65 -11.72 1.14 -1.48
N ALA A 66 -12.56 2.21 -1.54
CA ALA A 66 -13.66 2.31 -2.49
C ALA A 66 -13.14 2.31 -3.94
N ALA A 67 -12.06 3.06 -4.21
CA ALA A 67 -11.42 3.11 -5.52
C ALA A 67 -10.93 1.73 -5.96
N MET A 68 -10.27 0.97 -5.08
CA MET A 68 -9.83 -0.38 -5.38
C MET A 68 -11.00 -1.29 -5.76
N THR A 69 -12.12 -1.20 -5.04
CA THR A 69 -13.34 -1.96 -5.35
C THR A 69 -13.88 -1.62 -6.74
N VAL A 70 -13.99 -0.32 -7.07
CA VAL A 70 -14.51 0.12 -8.38
C VAL A 70 -13.57 -0.27 -9.52
N PHE A 71 -12.27 -0.05 -9.33
CA PHE A 71 -11.25 -0.44 -10.32
C PHE A 71 -11.22 -1.95 -10.57
N ALA A 72 -11.35 -2.77 -9.52
CA ALA A 72 -11.39 -4.23 -9.64
C ALA A 72 -12.56 -4.72 -10.50
N HIS A 73 -13.72 -4.04 -10.42
CA HIS A 73 -14.92 -4.41 -11.18
C HIS A 73 -14.95 -3.87 -12.62
N LYS A 74 -14.48 -2.64 -12.85
CA LYS A 74 -14.67 -1.94 -14.12
C LYS A 74 -13.38 -1.68 -14.89
N GLY A 75 -12.23 -1.87 -14.26
CA GLY A 75 -10.94 -1.43 -14.78
C GLY A 75 -10.72 0.08 -14.61
N TRP A 76 -9.50 0.53 -14.88
CA TRP A 76 -9.12 1.93 -14.72
C TRP A 76 -9.84 2.84 -15.73
N GLN A 77 -9.90 2.44 -17.00
CA GLN A 77 -10.46 3.30 -18.05
C GLN A 77 -11.93 3.66 -17.82
N LYS A 78 -12.75 2.70 -17.40
CA LYS A 78 -14.21 2.85 -17.23
C LYS A 78 -14.63 3.41 -15.89
N THR A 79 -13.70 3.64 -14.96
CA THR A 79 -13.98 4.18 -13.63
C THR A 79 -14.03 5.70 -13.65
N SER A 80 -15.00 6.29 -12.94
CA SER A 80 -15.10 7.71 -12.65
C SER A 80 -14.94 7.99 -11.14
N LEU A 81 -14.51 9.22 -10.79
CA LEU A 81 -14.45 9.64 -9.38
C LEU A 81 -15.84 9.70 -8.72
N ASP A 82 -16.90 9.92 -9.51
CA ASP A 82 -18.28 9.95 -9.01
C ASP A 82 -18.74 8.57 -8.52
N GLU A 83 -18.36 7.51 -9.23
CA GLU A 83 -18.63 6.12 -8.81
C GLU A 83 -17.84 5.75 -7.55
N VAL A 84 -16.59 6.21 -7.45
CA VAL A 84 -15.79 6.03 -6.23
C VAL A 84 -16.45 6.76 -5.06
N ALA A 85 -16.96 7.99 -5.26
CA ALA A 85 -17.70 8.73 -4.24
C ALA A 85 -18.92 7.96 -3.74
N ALA A 86 -19.71 7.41 -4.67
CA ALA A 86 -20.89 6.62 -4.33
C ALA A 86 -20.54 5.38 -3.49
N VAL A 87 -19.51 4.63 -3.87
CA VAL A 87 -19.04 3.44 -3.13
C VAL A 87 -18.43 3.82 -1.78
N ALA A 88 -17.71 4.95 -1.70
CA ALA A 88 -17.17 5.47 -0.44
C ALA A 88 -18.23 6.01 0.51
N GLY A 89 -19.48 6.20 0.05
CA GLY A 89 -20.54 6.88 0.82
C GLY A 89 -20.20 8.36 1.10
N MET A 90 -19.57 9.03 0.13
CA MET A 90 -19.09 10.41 0.25
C MET A 90 -19.65 11.30 -0.85
N THR A 91 -19.60 12.62 -0.62
CA THR A 91 -19.92 13.58 -1.66
C THR A 91 -18.81 13.66 -2.71
N LYS A 92 -19.19 14.02 -3.94
CA LYS A 92 -18.22 14.30 -5.02
C LYS A 92 -17.17 15.32 -4.59
N GLY A 93 -17.56 16.39 -3.91
CA GLY A 93 -16.66 17.42 -3.39
C GLY A 93 -15.61 16.87 -2.42
N ALA A 94 -15.99 15.90 -1.57
CA ALA A 94 -15.05 15.25 -0.65
C ALA A 94 -13.97 14.46 -1.39
N ILE A 95 -14.32 13.78 -2.49
CA ILE A 95 -13.33 13.07 -3.31
C ILE A 95 -12.35 14.07 -3.97
N TYR A 96 -12.88 15.13 -4.61
CA TYR A 96 -12.04 16.12 -5.31
C TYR A 96 -11.14 16.95 -4.38
N TRP A 97 -11.47 17.01 -3.09
CA TRP A 97 -10.59 17.61 -2.10
C TRP A 97 -9.32 16.77 -1.87
N HIS A 98 -9.42 15.43 -1.96
CA HIS A 98 -8.30 14.50 -1.76
C HIS A 98 -7.56 14.14 -3.05
N PHE A 99 -8.29 14.05 -4.18
CA PHE A 99 -7.76 13.57 -5.47
C PHE A 99 -8.30 14.42 -6.61
N ARG A 100 -7.42 15.09 -7.33
CA ARG A 100 -7.77 16.02 -8.43
C ARG A 100 -8.39 15.32 -9.63
N ASN A 101 -7.93 14.12 -9.92
CA ASN A 101 -8.37 13.32 -11.06
C ASN A 101 -8.16 11.81 -10.79
N LYS A 102 -8.54 10.97 -11.74
CA LYS A 102 -8.42 9.52 -11.65
C LYS A 102 -6.97 9.04 -11.58
N ASN A 103 -6.05 9.72 -12.27
CA ASN A 103 -4.63 9.43 -12.21
C ASN A 103 -4.10 9.66 -10.80
N ASP A 104 -4.47 10.79 -10.20
CA ASP A 104 -4.07 11.14 -8.83
C ASP A 104 -4.55 10.12 -7.80
N LEU A 105 -5.79 9.64 -7.97
CA LEU A 105 -6.37 8.58 -7.15
C LEU A 105 -5.61 7.24 -7.32
N PHE A 106 -5.29 6.85 -8.55
CA PHE A 106 -4.54 5.63 -8.82
C PHE A 106 -3.14 5.67 -8.20
N PHE A 107 -2.40 6.76 -8.41
CA PHE A 107 -1.08 6.91 -7.81
C PHE A 107 -1.13 6.99 -6.28
N GLY A 108 -2.21 7.54 -5.71
CA GLY A 108 -2.45 7.47 -4.28
C GLY A 108 -2.68 6.04 -3.76
N LEU A 109 -3.35 5.19 -4.53
CA LEU A 109 -3.47 3.75 -4.24
C LEU A 109 -2.11 3.05 -4.29
N LEU A 110 -1.33 3.37 -5.32
CA LEU A 110 -0.01 2.78 -5.53
C LEU A 110 0.95 3.13 -4.39
N ASP A 111 0.97 4.40 -3.96
CA ASP A 111 1.77 4.86 -2.82
C ASP A 111 1.37 4.13 -1.53
N ALA A 112 0.06 4.03 -1.26
CA ALA A 112 -0.44 3.34 -0.06
C ALA A 112 -0.07 1.85 -0.07
N ARG A 113 -0.13 1.20 -1.25
CA ARG A 113 0.27 -0.19 -1.41
C ARG A 113 1.77 -0.37 -1.21
N LEU A 114 2.58 0.48 -1.84
CA LEU A 114 4.03 0.44 -1.71
C LEU A 114 4.46 0.56 -0.24
N GLN A 115 3.87 1.49 0.52
CA GLN A 115 4.16 1.66 1.95
C GLN A 115 3.82 0.39 2.75
N ARG A 116 2.68 -0.24 2.47
CA ARG A 116 2.26 -1.48 3.11
C ARG A 116 3.21 -2.64 2.78
N ASP A 117 3.61 -2.76 1.51
CA ASP A 117 4.42 -3.87 1.02
C ASP A 117 5.89 -3.76 1.47
N ILE A 118 6.39 -2.54 1.71
CA ILE A 118 7.76 -2.27 2.19
C ILE A 118 7.89 -2.49 3.70
N SER A 119 6.86 -2.19 4.48
CA SER A 119 6.92 -2.21 5.95
C SER A 119 7.51 -3.50 6.56
N PRO A 120 7.18 -4.73 6.08
CA PRO A 120 7.73 -5.97 6.63
C PRO A 120 9.12 -6.34 6.09
N VAL A 121 9.57 -5.74 4.99
CA VAL A 121 10.74 -6.21 4.20
C VAL A 121 12.03 -6.20 5.02
N GLN A 122 12.25 -5.22 5.87
CA GLN A 122 13.46 -5.15 6.69
C GLN A 122 13.57 -6.33 7.67
N ASN A 123 12.46 -6.73 8.30
CA ASN A 123 12.42 -7.89 9.20
C ASN A 123 12.62 -9.19 8.43
N GLU A 124 12.05 -9.29 7.23
CA GLU A 124 12.20 -10.47 6.36
C GLU A 124 13.64 -10.66 5.90
N ILE A 125 14.32 -9.57 5.52
CA ILE A 125 15.75 -9.60 5.17
C ILE A 125 16.59 -10.04 6.37
N GLN A 126 16.30 -9.53 7.57
CA GLN A 126 17.03 -9.95 8.76
C GLN A 126 16.81 -11.45 9.06
N ALA A 127 15.59 -11.94 8.89
CA ALA A 127 15.30 -13.38 9.02
C ALA A 127 16.05 -14.21 7.97
N ALA A 128 16.10 -13.74 6.72
CA ALA A 128 16.84 -14.37 5.64
C ALA A 128 18.35 -14.40 5.89
N ILE A 129 18.95 -13.31 6.40
CA ILE A 129 20.35 -13.26 6.80
C ILE A 129 20.63 -14.31 7.89
N ASN A 130 19.76 -14.44 8.88
CA ASN A 130 19.91 -15.42 9.95
C ASN A 130 19.83 -16.85 9.40
N LEU A 131 18.93 -17.11 8.45
CA LEU A 131 18.79 -18.42 7.81
C LEU A 131 20.02 -18.76 6.94
N ALA A 132 20.57 -17.78 6.24
CA ALA A 132 21.80 -17.95 5.45
C ALA A 132 23.02 -18.28 6.34
N LYS A 133 23.15 -17.64 7.52
CA LYS A 133 24.18 -17.95 8.51
C LYS A 133 24.07 -19.38 9.06
N GLN A 134 22.88 -19.99 8.98
CA GLN A 134 22.66 -21.41 9.31
C GLN A 134 23.00 -22.37 8.15
N GLY A 135 23.60 -21.87 7.07
CA GLY A 135 23.97 -22.66 5.90
C GLY A 135 22.82 -22.91 4.90
N LYS A 136 21.75 -22.12 4.95
CA LYS A 136 20.56 -22.26 4.10
C LYS A 136 20.28 -21.00 3.23
N PRO A 137 21.27 -20.46 2.50
CA PRO A 137 21.09 -19.18 1.80
C PRO A 137 20.10 -19.27 0.63
N LEU A 138 20.07 -20.39 -0.09
CA LEU A 138 19.09 -20.59 -1.18
C LEU A 138 17.65 -20.62 -0.65
N THR A 139 17.41 -21.30 0.46
CA THR A 139 16.10 -21.30 1.13
C THR A 139 15.71 -19.89 1.53
N ALA A 140 16.64 -19.12 2.12
CA ALA A 140 16.43 -17.73 2.50
C ALA A 140 15.96 -16.86 1.32
N MET A 141 16.62 -16.96 0.18
CA MET A 141 16.29 -16.21 -1.03
C MET A 141 14.93 -16.64 -1.61
N THR A 142 14.63 -17.95 -1.60
CA THR A 142 13.34 -18.46 -2.07
C THR A 142 12.19 -17.98 -1.19
N GLU A 143 12.37 -17.94 0.12
CA GLU A 143 11.38 -17.42 1.07
C GLU A 143 11.15 -15.91 0.89
N LEU A 144 12.22 -15.11 0.77
CA LEU A 144 12.11 -13.67 0.48
C LEU A 144 11.29 -13.40 -0.77
N PHE A 145 11.59 -14.11 -1.86
CA PHE A 145 10.82 -13.98 -3.10
C PHE A 145 9.36 -14.36 -2.91
N SER A 146 9.09 -15.49 -2.26
CA SER A 146 7.73 -16.00 -2.04
C SER A 146 6.89 -15.05 -1.17
N GLN A 147 7.50 -14.45 -0.15
CA GLN A 147 6.85 -13.47 0.70
C GLN A 147 6.53 -12.17 -0.06
N ALA A 148 7.50 -11.64 -0.81
CA ALA A 148 7.30 -10.47 -1.66
C ALA A 148 6.21 -10.72 -2.69
N TRP A 149 6.21 -11.89 -3.34
CA TRP A 149 5.17 -12.30 -4.29
C TRP A 149 3.79 -12.34 -3.65
N SER A 150 3.66 -13.00 -2.49
CA SER A 150 2.36 -13.15 -1.80
C SER A 150 1.75 -11.81 -1.41
N ARG A 151 2.58 -10.80 -1.09
CA ARG A 151 2.10 -9.45 -0.76
C ARG A 151 1.67 -8.66 -1.99
N SER A 152 2.50 -8.66 -3.02
CA SER A 152 2.36 -7.68 -4.12
C SER A 152 1.53 -8.21 -5.27
N ALA A 153 1.64 -9.48 -5.60
CA ALA A 153 1.03 -10.06 -6.80
C ALA A 153 -0.02 -11.14 -6.51
N GLY A 154 -0.25 -11.49 -5.24
CA GLY A 154 -1.32 -12.40 -4.84
C GLY A 154 -2.74 -11.85 -5.08
N ASP A 155 -2.86 -10.53 -5.34
CA ASP A 155 -4.10 -9.84 -5.67
C ASP A 155 -4.18 -9.61 -7.19
N SER A 156 -4.88 -10.51 -7.89
CA SER A 156 -5.03 -10.45 -9.35
C SER A 156 -5.73 -9.19 -9.85
N ALA A 157 -6.64 -8.61 -9.05
CA ALA A 157 -7.33 -7.37 -9.43
C ALA A 157 -6.37 -6.19 -9.42
N TRP A 158 -5.52 -6.12 -8.41
CA TRP A 158 -4.46 -5.12 -8.34
C TRP A 158 -3.47 -5.24 -9.50
N SER A 159 -2.99 -6.45 -9.75
CA SER A 159 -2.00 -6.69 -10.81
C SER A 159 -2.53 -6.30 -12.19
N ARG A 160 -3.81 -6.59 -12.48
CA ARG A 160 -4.48 -6.15 -13.72
C ARG A 160 -4.58 -4.63 -13.81
N LEU A 161 -5.01 -3.98 -12.73
CA LEU A 161 -5.10 -2.52 -12.65
C LEU A 161 -3.74 -1.86 -12.90
N TYR A 162 -2.69 -2.38 -12.28
CA TYR A 162 -1.33 -1.89 -12.46
C TYR A 162 -0.88 -1.98 -13.91
N LEU A 163 -1.04 -3.15 -14.58
CA LEU A 163 -0.68 -3.30 -16.00
C LEU A 163 -1.55 -2.45 -16.94
N GLU A 164 -2.83 -2.26 -16.61
CA GLU A 164 -3.70 -1.37 -17.39
C GLU A 164 -3.18 0.07 -17.39
N VAL A 165 -2.76 0.58 -16.23
CA VAL A 165 -2.18 1.93 -16.13
C VAL A 165 -0.79 1.99 -16.74
N MET A 166 0.05 0.96 -16.59
CA MET A 166 1.35 0.87 -17.25
C MET A 166 1.21 0.97 -18.77
N SER A 167 0.15 0.39 -19.35
CA SER A 167 -0.13 0.49 -20.79
C SER A 167 -0.46 1.92 -21.27
N GLN A 168 -0.77 2.84 -20.35
CA GLN A 168 -1.02 4.26 -20.63
C GLN A 168 0.26 5.13 -20.52
N ALA A 169 1.43 4.53 -20.41
CA ALA A 169 2.71 5.26 -20.27
C ALA A 169 3.07 6.14 -21.48
N GLN A 170 2.32 6.07 -22.58
CA GLN A 170 2.40 7.04 -23.69
C GLN A 170 1.85 8.43 -23.31
N GLU A 171 0.99 8.54 -22.29
CA GLU A 171 0.50 9.82 -21.80
C GLU A 171 1.59 10.50 -20.93
N PRO A 172 2.00 11.75 -21.25
CA PRO A 172 3.15 12.40 -20.58
C PRO A 172 3.02 12.48 -19.06
N GLU A 173 1.83 12.78 -18.54
CA GLU A 173 1.58 12.85 -17.10
C GLU A 173 1.80 11.49 -16.43
N ILE A 174 1.24 10.42 -17.05
CA ILE A 174 1.38 9.06 -16.53
C ILE A 174 2.83 8.59 -16.65
N ALA A 175 3.49 8.82 -17.78
CA ALA A 175 4.90 8.48 -17.98
C ALA A 175 5.81 9.11 -16.92
N GLN A 176 5.63 10.41 -16.67
CA GLN A 176 6.43 11.13 -15.67
C GLN A 176 6.22 10.58 -14.25
N ARG A 177 4.97 10.30 -13.87
CA ARG A 177 4.65 9.74 -12.54
C ARG A 177 5.16 8.31 -12.38
N LEU A 178 5.04 7.47 -13.41
CA LEU A 178 5.60 6.12 -13.40
C LEU A 178 7.12 6.14 -13.31
N SER A 179 7.80 7.01 -14.05
CA SER A 179 9.26 7.16 -13.96
C SER A 179 9.68 7.53 -12.54
N GLY A 180 9.05 8.53 -11.92
CA GLY A 180 9.35 8.89 -10.53
C GLY A 180 9.06 7.77 -9.53
N LEU A 181 8.01 6.99 -9.76
CA LEU A 181 7.69 5.81 -8.95
C LEU A 181 8.78 4.74 -9.06
N TYR A 182 9.20 4.39 -10.28
CA TYR A 182 10.26 3.40 -10.49
C TYR A 182 11.59 3.83 -9.87
N GLU A 183 11.97 5.10 -10.00
CA GLU A 183 13.16 5.63 -9.33
C GLU A 183 13.06 5.47 -7.80
N HIS A 184 11.90 5.73 -7.22
CA HIS A 184 11.66 5.55 -5.79
C HIS A 184 11.74 4.06 -5.38
N ILE A 185 11.09 3.17 -6.13
CA ILE A 185 11.13 1.71 -5.89
C ILE A 185 12.56 1.19 -6.00
N TRP A 186 13.32 1.59 -7.02
CA TRP A 186 14.70 1.16 -7.20
C TRP A 186 15.60 1.67 -6.08
N HIS A 187 15.40 2.91 -5.63
CA HIS A 187 16.14 3.45 -4.50
C HIS A 187 15.89 2.64 -3.22
N LEU A 188 14.63 2.39 -2.88
CA LEU A 188 14.29 1.57 -1.71
C LEU A 188 14.82 0.12 -1.85
N SER A 189 14.61 -0.50 -3.00
CA SER A 189 15.08 -1.86 -3.26
C SER A 189 16.61 -1.96 -3.20
N SER A 190 17.34 -0.91 -3.61
CA SER A 190 18.80 -0.91 -3.51
C SER A 190 19.30 -0.89 -2.07
N GLN A 191 18.59 -0.23 -1.14
CA GLN A 191 18.90 -0.27 0.29
C GLN A 191 18.72 -1.67 0.87
N PHE A 192 17.69 -2.40 0.42
CA PHE A 192 17.48 -3.79 0.83
C PHE A 192 18.54 -4.73 0.27
N VAL A 193 18.92 -4.55 -1.00
CA VAL A 193 20.04 -5.32 -1.60
C VAL A 193 21.35 -5.04 -0.87
N GLU A 194 21.63 -3.80 -0.51
CA GLU A 194 22.82 -3.43 0.27
C GLU A 194 22.83 -4.15 1.63
N ALA A 195 21.71 -4.20 2.34
CA ALA A 195 21.59 -4.96 3.60
C ALA A 195 21.82 -6.47 3.39
N MET A 196 21.32 -7.05 2.29
CA MET A 196 21.58 -8.45 1.92
C MET A 196 23.07 -8.71 1.62
N GLN A 197 23.75 -7.79 0.92
CA GLN A 197 25.17 -7.88 0.63
C GLN A 197 26.02 -7.80 1.92
N GLN A 198 25.72 -6.84 2.79
CA GLN A 198 26.38 -6.70 4.10
C GLN A 198 26.14 -7.92 4.99
N GLY A 199 24.97 -8.54 4.90
CA GLY A 199 24.60 -9.78 5.58
C GLY A 199 25.20 -11.06 4.98
N GLY A 200 25.92 -10.96 3.85
CA GLY A 200 26.51 -12.12 3.17
C GLY A 200 25.51 -13.01 2.43
N LEU A 201 24.33 -12.46 2.08
CA LEU A 201 23.30 -13.19 1.32
C LEU A 201 23.53 -13.13 -0.19
N THR A 202 24.14 -12.06 -0.71
CA THR A 202 24.38 -11.89 -2.13
C THR A 202 25.76 -11.36 -2.43
N ARG A 203 26.21 -11.53 -3.68
CA ARG A 203 27.52 -11.06 -4.15
C ARG A 203 27.66 -9.54 -4.03
N GLN A 204 28.88 -9.09 -3.74
CA GLN A 204 29.20 -7.67 -3.49
C GLN A 204 29.85 -6.97 -4.70
N ASP A 205 30.22 -7.72 -5.73
CA ASP A 205 30.91 -7.21 -6.93
C ASP A 205 29.95 -6.59 -7.97
N ILE A 206 28.62 -6.65 -7.72
CA ILE A 206 27.59 -5.97 -8.52
C ILE A 206 26.94 -4.88 -7.65
N SER A 207 26.73 -3.70 -8.21
CA SER A 207 26.12 -2.61 -7.45
C SER A 207 24.71 -2.97 -6.93
N PRO A 208 24.34 -2.52 -5.71
CA PRO A 208 22.99 -2.72 -5.18
C PRO A 208 21.91 -2.23 -6.12
N GLN A 209 22.13 -1.09 -6.81
CA GLN A 209 21.19 -0.50 -7.76
C GLN A 209 20.94 -1.42 -8.96
N THR A 210 21.98 -2.08 -9.49
CA THR A 210 21.84 -3.02 -10.61
C THR A 210 21.04 -4.25 -10.21
N LEU A 211 21.37 -4.83 -9.05
CA LEU A 211 20.62 -6.00 -8.53
C LEU A 211 19.17 -5.64 -8.19
N ALA A 212 18.91 -4.46 -7.63
CA ALA A 212 17.56 -3.98 -7.34
C ALA A 212 16.72 -3.87 -8.61
N LYS A 213 17.27 -3.27 -9.67
CA LYS A 213 16.58 -3.17 -10.98
C LYS A 213 16.30 -4.56 -11.55
N LEU A 214 17.25 -5.47 -11.49
CA LEU A 214 17.04 -6.85 -11.94
C LEU A 214 15.89 -7.54 -11.20
N TRP A 215 15.85 -7.41 -9.87
CA TRP A 215 14.76 -7.96 -9.06
C TRP A 215 13.39 -7.38 -9.43
N CYS A 216 13.29 -6.07 -9.61
CA CYS A 216 12.05 -5.43 -10.03
C CYS A 216 11.60 -5.93 -11.41
N MET A 217 12.50 -6.06 -12.38
CA MET A 217 12.19 -6.57 -13.71
C MET A 217 11.71 -8.03 -13.69
N ILE A 218 12.33 -8.89 -12.87
CA ILE A 218 11.89 -10.27 -12.69
C ILE A 218 10.48 -10.29 -12.09
N PHE A 219 10.24 -9.44 -11.09
CA PHE A 219 8.96 -9.36 -10.39
C PHE A 219 7.84 -8.91 -11.34
N ASP A 220 8.07 -7.85 -12.11
CA ASP A 220 7.13 -7.35 -13.12
C ASP A 220 6.85 -8.40 -14.20
N GLY A 221 7.88 -9.12 -14.66
CA GLY A 221 7.74 -10.19 -15.63
C GLY A 221 6.91 -11.37 -15.12
N VAL A 222 7.16 -11.81 -13.90
CA VAL A 222 6.38 -12.89 -13.25
C VAL A 222 4.93 -12.44 -13.03
N MET A 223 4.72 -11.19 -12.62
CA MET A 223 3.37 -10.63 -12.45
C MET A 223 2.60 -10.61 -13.78
N ALA A 224 3.21 -10.17 -14.86
CA ALA A 224 2.60 -10.18 -16.19
C ALA A 224 2.27 -11.61 -16.67
N ALA A 225 3.19 -12.56 -16.46
CA ALA A 225 2.98 -13.97 -16.80
C ALA A 225 1.83 -14.60 -15.99
N ALA A 226 1.72 -14.29 -14.70
CA ALA A 226 0.64 -14.81 -13.83
C ALA A 226 -0.75 -14.26 -14.23
N ILE A 227 -0.82 -13.03 -14.74
CA ILE A 227 -2.06 -12.47 -15.27
C ILE A 227 -2.44 -13.15 -16.60
N ALA A 228 -1.46 -13.37 -17.47
CA ALA A 228 -1.67 -14.02 -18.76
C ALA A 228 -2.03 -15.51 -18.62
N ASN A 229 -1.51 -16.17 -17.57
CA ASN A 229 -1.79 -17.56 -17.26
C ASN A 229 -2.21 -17.73 -15.79
N PRO A 230 -3.51 -17.68 -15.48
CA PRO A 230 -4.01 -17.82 -14.10
C PRO A 230 -3.70 -19.17 -13.43
N ASN A 231 -3.30 -20.19 -14.22
CA ASN A 231 -2.91 -21.51 -13.72
C ASN A 231 -1.41 -21.59 -13.38
N LEU A 232 -0.64 -20.50 -13.58
CA LEU A 232 0.77 -20.46 -13.24
C LEU A 232 0.95 -20.50 -11.72
N ASP A 233 1.48 -21.60 -11.20
CA ASP A 233 1.93 -21.65 -9.80
C ASP A 233 3.27 -20.96 -9.66
N VAL A 234 3.22 -19.70 -9.26
CA VAL A 234 4.41 -18.87 -9.09
C VAL A 234 5.30 -19.37 -7.94
N ARG A 235 4.72 -20.04 -6.94
CA ARG A 235 5.50 -20.60 -5.83
C ARG A 235 6.30 -21.81 -6.31
N GLU A 236 5.68 -22.71 -7.07
CA GLU A 236 6.38 -23.83 -7.70
C GLU A 236 7.45 -23.32 -8.66
N LEU A 237 7.11 -22.35 -9.51
CA LEU A 237 8.07 -21.72 -10.43
C LEU A 237 9.27 -21.14 -9.67
N ALA A 238 9.03 -20.42 -8.56
CA ALA A 238 10.09 -19.84 -7.75
C ALA A 238 11.06 -20.91 -7.21
N GLN A 239 10.55 -22.05 -6.77
CA GLN A 239 11.38 -23.16 -6.31
C GLN A 239 12.29 -23.72 -7.43
N GLN A 240 11.83 -23.67 -8.68
CA GLN A 240 12.58 -24.16 -9.83
C GLN A 240 13.61 -23.14 -10.34
N PHE A 241 13.27 -21.84 -10.42
CA PHE A 241 14.21 -20.86 -10.97
C PHE A 241 15.17 -20.25 -9.94
N MET A 242 14.85 -20.24 -8.64
CA MET A 242 15.73 -19.70 -7.62
C MET A 242 17.11 -20.36 -7.57
N PRO A 243 17.25 -21.69 -7.72
CA PRO A 243 18.57 -22.31 -7.82
C PRO A 243 19.41 -21.77 -8.99
N ILE A 244 18.75 -21.45 -10.12
CA ILE A 244 19.43 -20.90 -11.31
C ILE A 244 19.90 -19.47 -11.03
N LEU A 245 19.03 -18.63 -10.50
CA LEU A 245 19.39 -17.25 -10.11
C LEU A 245 20.47 -17.24 -9.02
N TRP A 246 20.38 -18.16 -8.07
CA TRP A 246 21.33 -18.25 -6.96
C TRP A 246 22.78 -18.48 -7.44
N GLN A 247 22.99 -19.26 -8.50
CA GLN A 247 24.34 -19.46 -9.07
C GLN A 247 24.97 -18.14 -9.54
N GLY A 248 24.14 -17.17 -9.99
CA GLY A 248 24.59 -15.84 -10.38
C GLY A 248 24.64 -14.82 -9.25
N LEU A 249 23.90 -15.04 -8.17
CA LEU A 249 23.69 -14.06 -7.08
C LEU A 249 24.44 -14.42 -5.80
N ALA A 250 24.86 -15.68 -5.64
CA ALA A 250 25.58 -16.16 -4.46
C ALA A 250 26.84 -15.33 -4.18
N PRO A 251 27.21 -15.16 -2.91
CA PRO A 251 28.50 -14.58 -2.52
C PRO A 251 29.65 -15.30 -3.19
N ARG A 252 30.68 -14.56 -3.62
CA ARG A 252 31.92 -15.08 -4.19
C ARG A 252 33.04 -14.94 -3.19
#